data_7f1f2e972345c47e3abc651936552217
#
_entry.id   7f1f2e972345c47e3abc651936552217
#
_cell.length_a   1.000
_cell.length_b   1.000
_cell.length_c   1.000
_cell.angle_alpha   90.00
_cell.angle_beta   90.00
_cell.angle_gamma   90.00
#
_symmetry.space_group_name_H-M   'P 1'
#
loop_
_entity.id
_entity.type
_entity.pdbx_description
1 polymer ?
#
loop_
_entity_poly.entity_id
_entity_poly.type
_entity_poly.pdbx_seq_one_letter_code
_entity_poly.pdbx_strand_id
1 'polypeptide(L)'
;MNKQVLRQGFCLVLAFCWGFGSFIQPASALTQEQKLVSEVWRIVNRSYLDETFNHQNWADVRQKALKKPLNNPEAAYGAIQKMLKSLDDPFTRFLDPEQYRSLQVNTSGELTGVGLQIALNSQTGSLEVITPIEGSPAEKAGLKPRDRILKIEGLSTENLTLDEAAARMRGPIGSIVTLLIGREGEAEKEIILTRDRIELNPVVADLRLSPQGQPIGYLRLTQFNANASMELAHAISSLEKKGAAAYILDLRNNPGGLLQAGIEVARQWLNSGTIVYTVNRQGLQGNFEAAGVALTEDPLVILVNQGTASASEILAGALQDNGRAQLVGETTFGKGLIQSLFELSDGSGLAVTIAKYETPNHRDINKLGIKPDKIITQEPITRQQIGTEADGQYQAAVEVLTKDLVVVGTR
;
A
#
# COMPACT_ATOMS: atom_id res chain seq x y z
N MET A 1 34.58 77.20 -28.75
CA MET A 1 34.24 76.18 -27.70
C MET A 1 35.40 75.22 -27.66
N ASN A 2 36.08 75.16 -26.54
CA ASN A 2 37.40 74.57 -26.39
C ASN A 2 37.37 73.03 -26.37
N LYS A 3 38.07 72.39 -27.30
CA LYS A 3 38.17 70.92 -27.41
C LYS A 3 38.79 70.21 -26.18
N GLN A 4 39.31 70.93 -25.21
CA GLN A 4 39.91 70.43 -24.00
C GLN A 4 38.86 70.11 -22.90
N VAL A 5 37.70 70.75 -22.86
CA VAL A 5 36.65 70.51 -21.90
C VAL A 5 35.86 69.17 -22.17
N LEU A 6 35.85 68.82 -23.50
CA LEU A 6 35.14 67.59 -23.91
C LEU A 6 35.94 66.28 -23.59
N ARG A 7 37.31 66.44 -23.44
CA ARG A 7 38.17 65.28 -23.12
C ARG A 7 38.19 64.92 -21.62
N GLN A 8 37.98 65.90 -20.76
CA GLN A 8 37.95 65.66 -19.28
C GLN A 8 36.63 65.13 -18.82
N GLY A 9 35.51 65.46 -19.50
CA GLY A 9 34.17 64.86 -19.14
C GLY A 9 34.04 63.40 -19.54
N PHE A 10 34.74 62.94 -20.59
CA PHE A 10 34.67 61.57 -21.04
C PHE A 10 35.48 60.59 -20.16
N CYS A 11 36.59 61.07 -19.58
CA CYS A 11 37.39 60.23 -18.65
C CYS A 11 36.73 60.08 -17.27
N LEU A 12 35.90 61.00 -16.78
CA LEU A 12 35.21 60.90 -15.48
C LEU A 12 34.01 59.98 -15.55
N VAL A 13 33.33 59.87 -16.70
CA VAL A 13 32.18 58.92 -16.85
C VAL A 13 32.67 57.48 -16.99
N LEU A 14 33.84 57.23 -17.59
CA LEU A 14 34.43 55.89 -17.67
C LEU A 14 35.03 55.41 -16.35
N ALA A 15 35.50 56.31 -15.48
CA ALA A 15 35.99 55.92 -14.14
C ALA A 15 34.85 55.56 -13.15
N PHE A 16 33.64 56.12 -13.35
CA PHE A 16 32.47 55.80 -12.51
C PHE A 16 31.81 54.46 -12.90
N CYS A 17 31.98 53.99 -14.13
CA CYS A 17 31.48 52.66 -14.55
C CYS A 17 32.36 51.48 -14.11
N TRP A 18 33.59 51.72 -13.68
CA TRP A 18 34.49 50.66 -13.17
C TRP A 18 34.41 50.42 -11.68
N GLY A 19 33.71 51.26 -10.91
CA GLY A 19 33.52 51.14 -9.47
C GLY A 19 32.31 50.25 -9.05
N PHE A 20 31.40 49.93 -9.98
CA PHE A 20 30.31 48.98 -9.79
C PHE A 20 30.60 47.65 -10.47
N GLY A 21 31.82 47.16 -10.35
CA GLY A 21 32.18 45.77 -10.58
C GLY A 21 31.48 44.91 -9.56
N SER A 22 30.28 44.53 -9.91
CA SER A 22 29.37 43.67 -9.21
C SER A 22 30.08 42.48 -8.57
N PHE A 23 30.11 42.41 -7.28
CA PHE A 23 30.15 41.15 -6.59
C PHE A 23 28.85 40.38 -6.89
N ILE A 24 28.66 39.99 -8.14
CA ILE A 24 27.76 38.92 -8.49
C ILE A 24 28.49 37.66 -8.02
N GLN A 25 28.30 37.32 -6.76
CA GLN A 25 28.61 35.95 -6.33
C GLN A 25 27.86 35.04 -7.29
N PRO A 26 28.53 34.13 -7.99
CA PRO A 26 27.84 33.16 -8.80
C PRO A 26 26.87 32.43 -7.85
N ALA A 27 25.59 32.50 -8.17
CA ALA A 27 24.61 31.71 -7.45
C ALA A 27 25.09 30.26 -7.50
N SER A 28 25.61 29.77 -6.39
CA SER A 28 26.10 28.40 -6.32
C SER A 28 24.95 27.50 -6.71
N ALA A 29 25.11 26.71 -7.76
CA ALA A 29 24.10 25.75 -8.19
C ALA A 29 23.86 24.80 -7.03
N LEU A 30 22.58 24.54 -6.74
CA LEU A 30 22.20 23.59 -5.68
C LEU A 30 22.85 22.22 -5.95
N THR A 31 23.38 21.58 -4.93
CA THR A 31 23.83 20.19 -5.00
C THR A 31 22.67 19.25 -5.32
N GLN A 32 22.94 18.00 -5.66
CA GLN A 32 21.89 17.01 -5.92
C GLN A 32 21.00 16.82 -4.67
N GLU A 33 21.61 16.76 -3.50
CA GLU A 33 20.92 16.62 -2.20
C GLU A 33 20.02 17.83 -1.92
N GLN A 34 20.50 19.04 -2.18
CA GLN A 34 19.71 20.28 -2.04
C GLN A 34 18.55 20.34 -3.06
N LYS A 35 18.75 19.82 -4.27
CA LYS A 35 17.68 19.70 -5.27
C LYS A 35 16.60 18.73 -4.80
N LEU A 36 16.99 17.58 -4.26
CA LEU A 36 16.08 16.58 -3.72
C LEU A 36 15.21 17.14 -2.58
N VAL A 37 15.82 17.81 -1.59
CA VAL A 37 15.08 18.49 -0.51
C VAL A 37 14.11 19.53 -1.08
N SER A 38 14.54 20.30 -2.09
CA SER A 38 13.70 21.32 -2.74
C SER A 38 12.57 20.72 -3.59
N GLU A 39 12.79 19.56 -4.17
CA GLU A 39 11.78 18.77 -4.90
C GLU A 39 10.68 18.30 -3.97
N VAL A 40 11.03 17.66 -2.87
CA VAL A 40 10.08 17.23 -1.84
C VAL A 40 9.28 18.40 -1.28
N TRP A 41 9.96 19.49 -0.91
CA TRP A 41 9.28 20.70 -0.44
C TRP A 41 8.24 21.20 -1.45
N ARG A 42 8.58 21.23 -2.73
CA ARG A 42 7.72 21.72 -3.82
C ARG A 42 6.48 20.84 -4.01
N ILE A 43 6.67 19.50 -3.96
CA ILE A 43 5.58 18.53 -4.07
C ILE A 43 4.59 18.73 -2.91
N VAL A 44 5.09 18.79 -1.67
CA VAL A 44 4.26 19.03 -0.48
C VAL A 44 3.55 20.37 -0.57
N ASN A 45 4.27 21.45 -0.91
CA ASN A 45 3.69 22.79 -1.05
C ASN A 45 2.48 22.83 -2.01
N ARG A 46 2.56 22.07 -3.10
CA ARG A 46 1.51 22.02 -4.12
C ARG A 46 0.35 21.09 -3.74
N SER A 47 0.64 19.97 -3.08
CA SER A 47 -0.29 18.83 -3.05
C SER A 47 -0.81 18.48 -1.65
N TYR A 48 -0.17 18.94 -0.59
CA TYR A 48 -0.56 18.60 0.78
C TYR A 48 -1.96 19.12 1.11
N LEU A 49 -2.75 18.31 1.82
CA LEU A 49 -4.15 18.59 2.13
C LEU A 49 -4.33 19.84 3.01
N ASP A 50 -3.52 19.97 4.06
CA ASP A 50 -3.61 21.12 4.98
C ASP A 50 -2.79 22.31 4.44
N GLU A 51 -3.47 23.38 3.98
CA GLU A 51 -2.85 24.61 3.47
C GLU A 51 -2.06 25.38 4.54
N THR A 52 -2.33 25.12 5.80
CA THR A 52 -1.60 25.74 6.92
C THR A 52 -0.28 25.05 7.24
N PHE A 53 -0.06 23.83 6.67
CA PHE A 53 1.12 23.00 6.95
C PHE A 53 1.35 22.80 8.46
N ASN A 54 0.28 22.46 9.19
CA ASN A 54 0.28 22.41 10.65
C ASN A 54 0.72 23.75 11.27
N HIS A 55 0.19 24.87 10.78
CA HIS A 55 0.51 26.24 11.20
C HIS A 55 1.99 26.62 11.05
N GLN A 56 2.70 26.00 10.09
CA GLN A 56 4.10 26.28 9.81
C GLN A 56 4.24 27.25 8.63
N ASN A 57 5.23 28.15 8.69
CA ASN A 57 5.71 28.82 7.50
C ASN A 57 6.54 27.83 6.67
N TRP A 58 5.91 27.23 5.66
CA TRP A 58 6.52 26.17 4.88
C TRP A 58 7.79 26.62 4.12
N ALA A 59 7.89 27.90 3.73
CA ALA A 59 9.10 28.46 3.15
C ALA A 59 10.27 28.50 4.15
N ASP A 60 10.01 28.85 5.43
CA ASP A 60 11.01 28.84 6.49
C ASP A 60 11.49 27.42 6.81
N VAL A 61 10.58 26.44 6.75
CA VAL A 61 10.92 25.01 6.93
C VAL A 61 11.93 24.58 5.87
N ARG A 62 11.72 24.95 4.61
CA ARG A 62 12.69 24.71 3.52
C ARG A 62 14.04 25.37 3.80
N GLN A 63 14.04 26.65 4.16
CA GLN A 63 15.29 27.37 4.42
C GLN A 63 16.09 26.71 5.54
N LYS A 64 15.42 26.28 6.63
CA LYS A 64 16.06 25.55 7.73
C LYS A 64 16.65 24.22 7.28
N ALA A 65 15.96 23.47 6.40
CA ALA A 65 16.43 22.21 5.85
C ALA A 65 17.69 22.39 4.99
N LEU A 66 17.75 23.46 4.18
CA LEU A 66 18.87 23.76 3.29
C LEU A 66 20.08 24.44 3.94
N LYS A 67 19.92 25.00 5.18
CA LYS A 67 21.03 25.64 5.92
C LYS A 67 22.10 24.66 6.40
N LYS A 68 21.75 23.39 6.59
CA LYS A 68 22.69 22.35 7.02
C LYS A 68 23.49 21.83 5.82
N PRO A 69 24.77 21.48 6.01
CA PRO A 69 25.52 20.77 4.96
C PRO A 69 24.83 19.46 4.62
N LEU A 70 24.51 19.27 3.34
CA LEU A 70 23.94 18.05 2.79
C LEU A 70 25.02 17.41 1.94
N ASN A 71 25.90 16.61 2.55
CA ASN A 71 27.13 16.11 1.91
C ASN A 71 26.96 14.72 1.29
N ASN A 72 25.85 14.06 1.56
CA ASN A 72 25.53 12.71 1.07
C ASN A 72 24.00 12.49 1.07
N PRO A 73 23.51 11.44 0.40
CA PRO A 73 22.07 11.11 0.34
C PRO A 73 21.43 10.96 1.74
N GLU A 74 22.11 10.36 2.70
CA GLU A 74 21.59 10.12 4.06
C GLU A 74 21.32 11.44 4.79
N ALA A 75 22.18 12.45 4.60
CA ALA A 75 21.97 13.78 5.15
C ALA A 75 20.74 14.47 4.53
N ALA A 76 20.53 14.28 3.21
CA ALA A 76 19.32 14.77 2.53
C ALA A 76 18.05 14.06 3.03
N TYR A 77 18.09 12.73 3.16
CA TYR A 77 16.97 11.93 3.67
C TYR A 77 16.59 12.35 5.10
N GLY A 78 17.59 12.50 5.97
CA GLY A 78 17.36 12.98 7.34
C GLY A 78 16.77 14.41 7.40
N ALA A 79 17.20 15.31 6.50
CA ALA A 79 16.64 16.66 6.38
C ALA A 79 15.18 16.62 5.88
N ILE A 80 14.88 15.78 4.89
CA ILE A 80 13.52 15.56 4.36
C ILE A 80 12.61 15.00 5.46
N GLN A 81 13.01 13.93 6.13
CA GLN A 81 12.23 13.33 7.21
C GLN A 81 11.92 14.32 8.33
N LYS A 82 12.90 15.15 8.71
CA LYS A 82 12.69 16.20 9.69
C LYS A 82 11.73 17.28 9.21
N MET A 83 11.80 17.65 7.93
CA MET A 83 10.89 18.62 7.30
C MET A 83 9.46 18.07 7.31
N LEU A 84 9.25 16.82 6.89
CA LEU A 84 7.93 16.18 6.86
C LEU A 84 7.35 15.97 8.26
N LYS A 85 8.18 15.64 9.25
CA LYS A 85 7.75 15.48 10.64
C LYS A 85 7.10 16.75 11.21
N SER A 86 7.45 17.95 10.70
CA SER A 86 6.82 19.20 11.14
C SER A 86 5.36 19.35 10.74
N LEU A 87 4.88 18.54 9.81
CA LEU A 87 3.48 18.50 9.38
C LEU A 87 2.56 17.80 10.39
N ASP A 88 3.13 17.03 11.33
CA ASP A 88 2.40 16.17 12.30
C ASP A 88 1.42 15.20 11.62
N ASP A 89 1.77 14.77 10.41
CA ASP A 89 1.02 13.80 9.61
C ASP A 89 1.88 12.54 9.39
N PRO A 90 1.56 11.41 10.04
CA PRO A 90 2.34 10.18 9.92
C PRO A 90 2.22 9.53 8.54
N PHE A 91 1.26 9.94 7.72
CA PHE A 91 1.01 9.38 6.39
C PHE A 91 1.75 10.14 5.30
N THR A 92 2.13 11.41 5.52
CA THR A 92 3.04 12.15 4.64
C THR A 92 4.48 11.82 5.02
N ARG A 93 5.12 10.96 4.20
CA ARG A 93 6.41 10.38 4.53
C ARG A 93 7.31 10.19 3.32
N PHE A 94 8.60 10.29 3.56
CA PHE A 94 9.65 9.92 2.62
C PHE A 94 9.87 8.40 2.67
N LEU A 95 10.13 7.82 1.52
CA LEU A 95 10.46 6.42 1.31
C LEU A 95 11.82 6.37 0.61
N ASP A 96 12.79 5.72 1.19
CA ASP A 96 14.04 5.46 0.47
C ASP A 96 13.79 4.58 -0.78
N PRO A 97 14.77 4.42 -1.69
CA PRO A 97 14.55 3.68 -2.94
C PRO A 97 14.07 2.23 -2.73
N GLU A 98 14.49 1.59 -1.63
CA GLU A 98 14.09 0.20 -1.33
C GLU A 98 12.65 0.14 -0.79
N GLN A 99 12.30 1.02 0.13
CA GLN A 99 10.94 1.16 0.66
C GLN A 99 9.96 1.54 -0.45
N TYR A 100 10.35 2.44 -1.35
CA TYR A 100 9.51 2.85 -2.47
C TYR A 100 9.27 1.69 -3.45
N ARG A 101 10.32 0.95 -3.80
CA ARG A 101 10.21 -0.25 -4.64
C ARG A 101 9.33 -1.32 -3.99
N SER A 102 9.48 -1.57 -2.69
CA SER A 102 8.64 -2.52 -1.95
C SER A 102 7.17 -2.11 -1.97
N LEU A 103 6.88 -0.82 -1.83
CA LEU A 103 5.52 -0.30 -1.93
C LEU A 103 4.95 -0.45 -3.34
N GLN A 104 5.75 -0.20 -4.39
CA GLN A 104 5.35 -0.42 -5.78
C GLN A 104 4.98 -1.89 -6.04
N VAL A 105 5.80 -2.83 -5.60
CA VAL A 105 5.51 -4.29 -5.71
C VAL A 105 4.20 -4.64 -5.01
N ASN A 106 4.02 -4.16 -3.79
CA ASN A 106 2.81 -4.46 -3.02
C ASN A 106 1.54 -3.87 -3.65
N THR A 107 1.64 -2.72 -4.29
CA THR A 107 0.49 -2.06 -4.93
C THR A 107 0.23 -2.57 -6.34
N SER A 108 1.27 -2.89 -7.12
CA SER A 108 1.09 -3.46 -8.46
C SER A 108 0.49 -4.87 -8.42
N GLY A 109 0.65 -5.60 -7.31
CA GLY A 109 0.28 -7.01 -7.23
C GLY A 109 1.19 -7.91 -8.07
N GLU A 110 2.35 -7.40 -8.46
CA GLU A 110 3.34 -8.12 -9.26
C GLU A 110 4.71 -8.09 -8.59
N LEU A 111 5.36 -9.21 -8.59
CA LEU A 111 6.73 -9.36 -8.12
C LEU A 111 7.60 -9.87 -9.26
N THR A 112 8.77 -9.29 -9.45
CA THR A 112 9.77 -9.83 -10.38
C THR A 112 10.82 -10.62 -9.62
N GLY A 113 10.95 -11.91 -9.92
CA GLY A 113 11.87 -12.78 -9.21
C GLY A 113 11.58 -14.26 -9.43
N VAL A 114 11.86 -15.08 -8.41
CA VAL A 114 11.67 -16.55 -8.49
C VAL A 114 10.37 -17.04 -7.84
N GLY A 115 9.67 -16.21 -7.03
CA GLY A 115 8.39 -16.56 -6.41
C GLY A 115 8.50 -17.46 -5.20
N LEU A 116 9.30 -17.08 -4.23
CA LEU A 116 9.44 -17.74 -2.94
C LEU A 116 9.00 -16.84 -1.80
N GLN A 117 8.15 -17.33 -0.92
CA GLN A 117 8.01 -16.80 0.44
C GLN A 117 9.06 -17.45 1.33
N ILE A 118 9.87 -16.65 2.00
CA ILE A 118 11.00 -17.09 2.81
C ILE A 118 10.92 -16.55 4.24
N ALA A 119 11.53 -17.26 5.17
CA ALA A 119 11.73 -16.80 6.55
C ALA A 119 13.09 -17.26 7.07
N LEU A 120 13.56 -16.57 8.12
CA LEU A 120 14.65 -17.08 8.95
C LEU A 120 14.05 -18.00 10.03
N ASN A 121 14.55 -19.22 10.11
CA ASN A 121 14.19 -20.14 11.18
C ASN A 121 14.71 -19.59 12.52
N SER A 122 13.81 -19.37 13.47
CA SER A 122 14.14 -18.73 14.76
C SER A 122 15.07 -19.56 15.66
N GLN A 123 15.18 -20.86 15.42
CA GLN A 123 16.03 -21.78 16.20
C GLN A 123 17.41 -21.97 15.57
N THR A 124 17.47 -22.06 14.24
CA THR A 124 18.71 -22.38 13.51
C THR A 124 19.33 -21.17 12.81
N GLY A 125 18.58 -20.09 12.63
CA GLY A 125 18.99 -18.92 11.83
C GLY A 125 19.04 -19.21 10.32
N SER A 126 18.69 -20.42 9.87
CA SER A 126 18.73 -20.79 8.46
C SER A 126 17.62 -20.11 7.66
N LEU A 127 17.91 -19.76 6.42
CA LEU A 127 16.92 -19.23 5.48
C LEU A 127 16.10 -20.39 4.92
N GLU A 128 14.78 -20.37 5.14
CA GLU A 128 13.87 -21.45 4.76
C GLU A 128 12.74 -20.95 3.85
N VAL A 129 12.32 -21.85 2.96
CA VAL A 129 11.13 -21.66 2.13
C VAL A 129 9.88 -21.88 2.99
N ILE A 130 9.05 -20.86 3.13
CA ILE A 130 7.71 -21.00 3.72
C ILE A 130 6.81 -21.71 2.70
N THR A 131 6.76 -21.16 1.47
CA THR A 131 6.01 -21.73 0.35
C THR A 131 6.48 -21.10 -0.97
N PRO A 132 6.56 -21.86 -2.07
CA PRO A 132 6.58 -21.29 -3.39
C PRO A 132 5.23 -20.64 -3.71
N ILE A 133 5.26 -19.57 -4.51
CA ILE A 133 4.06 -18.91 -5.01
C ILE A 133 3.54 -19.71 -6.21
N GLU A 134 2.23 -19.92 -6.26
CA GLU A 134 1.57 -20.66 -7.34
C GLU A 134 1.89 -20.07 -8.72
N GLY A 135 2.18 -20.92 -9.70
CA GLY A 135 2.56 -20.53 -11.06
C GLY A 135 3.99 -20.00 -11.21
N SER A 136 4.72 -19.81 -10.11
CA SER A 136 6.06 -19.22 -10.11
C SER A 136 7.15 -20.14 -10.69
N PRO A 137 8.32 -19.58 -11.07
CA PRO A 137 9.51 -20.36 -11.41
C PRO A 137 9.94 -21.34 -10.31
N ALA A 138 9.84 -20.93 -9.05
CA ALA A 138 10.21 -21.76 -7.90
C ALA A 138 9.28 -22.97 -7.74
N GLU A 139 7.98 -22.81 -7.91
CA GLU A 139 7.02 -23.92 -7.88
C GLU A 139 7.27 -24.89 -9.03
N LYS A 140 7.40 -24.37 -10.26
CA LYS A 140 7.69 -25.17 -11.47
C LYS A 140 8.99 -25.97 -11.35
N ALA A 141 9.98 -25.44 -10.60
CA ALA A 141 11.25 -26.12 -10.33
C ALA A 141 11.17 -27.16 -9.18
N GLY A 142 10.00 -27.29 -8.52
CA GLY A 142 9.77 -28.28 -7.48
C GLY A 142 10.33 -27.91 -6.12
N LEU A 143 10.53 -26.63 -5.84
CA LEU A 143 10.81 -26.14 -4.49
C LEU A 143 9.60 -26.39 -3.59
N LYS A 144 9.86 -26.72 -2.31
CA LYS A 144 8.82 -27.12 -1.35
C LYS A 144 8.96 -26.33 -0.03
N PRO A 145 7.87 -26.23 0.75
CA PRO A 145 7.96 -25.76 2.13
C PRO A 145 9.03 -26.51 2.93
N ARG A 146 9.76 -25.79 3.77
CA ARG A 146 10.91 -26.26 4.59
C ARG A 146 12.19 -26.56 3.84
N ASP A 147 12.28 -26.33 2.52
CA ASP A 147 13.57 -26.33 1.83
C ASP A 147 14.46 -25.24 2.43
N ARG A 148 15.70 -25.57 2.77
CA ARG A 148 16.70 -24.61 3.23
C ARG A 148 17.44 -24.02 2.03
N ILE A 149 17.53 -22.72 1.96
CA ILE A 149 18.33 -22.04 0.93
C ILE A 149 19.71 -21.82 1.51
N LEU A 150 20.68 -22.64 1.09
CA LEU A 150 22.04 -22.63 1.64
C LEU A 150 22.90 -21.58 0.95
N LYS A 151 22.74 -21.40 -0.38
CA LYS A 151 23.46 -20.39 -1.16
C LYS A 151 22.56 -19.76 -2.20
N ILE A 152 22.85 -18.49 -2.51
CA ILE A 152 22.27 -17.73 -3.63
C ILE A 152 23.44 -17.22 -4.47
N GLU A 153 23.50 -17.56 -5.76
CA GLU A 153 24.62 -17.20 -6.66
C GLU A 153 25.99 -17.59 -6.06
N GLY A 154 26.07 -18.76 -5.44
CA GLY A 154 27.30 -19.26 -4.81
C GLY A 154 27.64 -18.64 -3.44
N LEU A 155 26.95 -17.59 -3.00
CA LEU A 155 27.16 -16.93 -1.71
C LEU A 155 26.35 -17.63 -0.61
N SER A 156 26.98 -17.93 0.54
CA SER A 156 26.26 -18.48 1.71
C SER A 156 25.19 -17.54 2.22
N THR A 157 24.05 -18.12 2.66
CA THR A 157 22.94 -17.38 3.24
C THR A 157 23.01 -17.21 4.76
N GLU A 158 24.00 -17.81 5.44
CA GLU A 158 24.12 -17.86 6.90
C GLU A 158 24.10 -16.48 7.59
N ASN A 159 24.63 -15.45 6.91
CA ASN A 159 24.73 -14.09 7.47
C ASN A 159 23.89 -13.07 6.69
N LEU A 160 23.00 -13.53 5.82
CA LEU A 160 22.11 -12.63 5.09
C LEU A 160 20.85 -12.32 5.91
N THR A 161 20.46 -11.07 5.90
CA THR A 161 19.11 -10.68 6.31
C THR A 161 18.07 -11.19 5.29
N LEU A 162 16.80 -11.25 5.69
CA LEU A 162 15.71 -11.60 4.78
C LEU A 162 15.66 -10.68 3.55
N ASP A 163 15.89 -9.38 3.76
CA ASP A 163 15.84 -8.38 2.70
C ASP A 163 16.99 -8.56 1.70
N GLU A 164 18.21 -8.82 2.18
CA GLU A 164 19.36 -9.10 1.32
C GLU A 164 19.16 -10.39 0.51
N ALA A 165 18.63 -11.44 1.11
CA ALA A 165 18.32 -12.68 0.42
C ALA A 165 17.23 -12.46 -0.64
N ALA A 166 16.15 -11.75 -0.29
CA ALA A 166 15.09 -11.41 -1.22
C ALA A 166 15.59 -10.52 -2.38
N ALA A 167 16.44 -9.53 -2.10
CA ALA A 167 17.03 -8.66 -3.12
C ALA A 167 17.85 -9.45 -4.14
N ARG A 168 18.60 -10.49 -3.71
CA ARG A 168 19.41 -11.35 -4.60
C ARG A 168 18.55 -12.28 -5.46
N MET A 169 17.38 -12.70 -4.95
CA MET A 169 16.43 -13.54 -5.69
C MET A 169 15.57 -12.75 -6.66
N ARG A 170 15.41 -11.44 -6.44
CA ARG A 170 14.78 -10.50 -7.38
C ARG A 170 15.76 -10.17 -8.52
N GLY A 171 15.24 -9.63 -9.62
CA GLY A 171 16.05 -9.15 -10.74
C GLY A 171 15.23 -9.03 -12.01
N PRO A 172 15.85 -8.62 -13.14
CA PRO A 172 15.18 -8.47 -14.43
C PRO A 172 14.53 -9.77 -14.90
N ILE A 173 13.36 -9.68 -15.52
CA ILE A 173 12.69 -10.82 -16.15
C ILE A 173 13.65 -11.48 -17.16
N GLY A 174 13.70 -12.81 -17.17
CA GLY A 174 14.56 -13.59 -18.04
C GLY A 174 15.99 -13.76 -17.53
N SER A 175 16.41 -13.05 -16.47
CA SER A 175 17.72 -13.28 -15.84
C SER A 175 17.70 -14.56 -14.99
N ILE A 176 18.85 -15.17 -14.81
CA ILE A 176 18.99 -16.44 -14.09
C ILE A 176 19.47 -16.18 -12.65
N VAL A 177 19.02 -17.01 -11.71
CA VAL A 177 19.59 -17.14 -10.36
C VAL A 177 19.77 -18.60 -10.00
N THR A 178 20.91 -18.93 -9.39
CA THR A 178 21.20 -20.28 -8.91
C THR A 178 21.06 -20.36 -7.40
N LEU A 179 20.26 -21.30 -6.92
CA LEU A 179 20.06 -21.58 -5.50
C LEU A 179 20.64 -22.95 -5.15
N LEU A 180 21.42 -23.05 -4.08
CA LEU A 180 21.77 -24.33 -3.47
C LEU A 180 20.74 -24.65 -2.38
N ILE A 181 20.01 -25.74 -2.56
CA ILE A 181 18.91 -26.14 -1.69
C ILE A 181 19.30 -27.40 -0.89
N GLY A 182 19.06 -27.34 0.41
CA GLY A 182 19.14 -28.47 1.32
C GLY A 182 17.73 -28.90 1.73
N ARG A 183 17.40 -30.18 1.48
CA ARG A 183 16.11 -30.78 1.90
C ARG A 183 16.41 -31.96 2.83
N GLU A 184 15.61 -32.10 3.88
CA GLU A 184 15.79 -33.18 4.84
C GLU A 184 15.68 -34.55 4.16
N GLY A 185 16.70 -35.41 4.40
CA GLY A 185 16.76 -36.74 3.81
C GLY A 185 17.20 -36.79 2.34
N GLU A 186 17.54 -35.66 1.71
CA GLU A 186 18.03 -35.60 0.33
C GLU A 186 19.43 -34.96 0.27
N ALA A 187 20.20 -35.27 -0.78
CA ALA A 187 21.43 -34.56 -1.06
C ALA A 187 21.17 -33.11 -1.45
N GLU A 188 22.10 -32.22 -1.11
CA GLU A 188 22.03 -30.82 -1.56
C GLU A 188 21.97 -30.73 -3.10
N LYS A 189 21.15 -29.85 -3.60
CA LYS A 189 20.89 -29.71 -5.03
C LYS A 189 20.98 -28.26 -5.48
N GLU A 190 21.70 -28.01 -6.55
CA GLU A 190 21.63 -26.73 -7.25
C GLU A 190 20.36 -26.69 -8.12
N ILE A 191 19.61 -25.58 -7.97
CA ILE A 191 18.42 -25.30 -8.77
C ILE A 191 18.64 -23.97 -9.49
N ILE A 192 18.58 -24.03 -10.82
CA ILE A 192 18.69 -22.86 -11.68
C ILE A 192 17.28 -22.36 -11.96
N LEU A 193 17.00 -21.10 -11.65
CA LEU A 193 15.71 -20.46 -11.82
C LEU A 193 15.83 -19.26 -12.76
N THR A 194 14.91 -19.16 -13.71
CA THR A 194 14.77 -17.94 -14.53
C THR A 194 13.79 -17.02 -13.84
N ARG A 195 14.20 -15.79 -13.55
CA ARG A 195 13.31 -14.79 -12.94
C ARG A 195 12.19 -14.42 -13.90
N ASP A 196 10.99 -14.35 -13.38
CA ASP A 196 9.78 -14.04 -14.15
C ASP A 196 8.89 -13.06 -13.37
N ARG A 197 7.84 -12.57 -14.02
CA ARG A 197 6.73 -11.86 -13.39
C ARG A 197 5.90 -12.86 -12.61
N ILE A 198 5.60 -12.53 -11.37
CA ILE A 198 4.81 -13.36 -10.46
C ILE A 198 3.62 -12.55 -10.01
N GLU A 199 2.43 -13.00 -10.33
CA GLU A 199 1.20 -12.37 -9.90
C GLU A 199 0.90 -12.76 -8.45
N LEU A 200 0.61 -11.74 -7.63
CA LEU A 200 0.26 -11.93 -6.24
C LEU A 200 -1.26 -11.92 -6.10
N ASN A 201 -1.84 -13.10 -5.89
CA ASN A 201 -3.27 -13.19 -5.61
C ASN A 201 -3.57 -12.77 -4.17
N PRO A 202 -4.30 -11.66 -3.95
CA PRO A 202 -4.66 -11.20 -2.62
C PRO A 202 -5.91 -11.88 -2.05
N VAL A 203 -6.55 -12.80 -2.80
CA VAL A 203 -7.83 -13.43 -2.44
C VAL A 203 -7.63 -14.88 -2.05
N VAL A 204 -8.21 -15.27 -0.93
CA VAL A 204 -8.41 -16.66 -0.52
C VAL A 204 -9.91 -16.93 -0.57
N ALA A 205 -10.34 -17.99 -1.27
CA ALA A 205 -11.74 -18.32 -1.44
C ALA A 205 -12.00 -19.80 -1.13
N ASP A 206 -13.09 -20.06 -0.41
CA ASP A 206 -13.50 -21.42 -0.02
C ASP A 206 -15.03 -21.51 0.07
N LEU A 207 -15.60 -22.67 -0.32
CA LEU A 207 -17.01 -22.95 -0.10
C LEU A 207 -17.17 -23.70 1.21
N ARG A 208 -17.92 -23.13 2.13
CA ARG A 208 -18.15 -23.69 3.47
C ARG A 208 -19.63 -23.98 3.67
N LEU A 209 -19.93 -24.91 4.56
CA LEU A 209 -21.31 -25.19 4.95
C LEU A 209 -21.61 -24.57 6.32
N SER A 210 -22.76 -23.92 6.43
CA SER A 210 -23.29 -23.54 7.75
C SER A 210 -23.63 -24.78 8.56
N PRO A 211 -23.86 -24.67 9.88
CA PRO A 211 -24.36 -25.79 10.70
C PRO A 211 -25.69 -26.38 10.19
N GLN A 212 -26.47 -25.61 9.42
CA GLN A 212 -27.73 -26.04 8.80
C GLN A 212 -27.53 -26.60 7.40
N GLY A 213 -26.29 -26.74 6.92
CA GLY A 213 -25.94 -27.27 5.59
C GLY A 213 -26.06 -26.26 4.43
N GLN A 214 -26.23 -24.97 4.71
CA GLN A 214 -26.30 -23.95 3.68
C GLN A 214 -24.90 -23.62 3.15
N PRO A 215 -24.69 -23.54 1.83
CA PRO A 215 -23.39 -23.23 1.24
C PRO A 215 -23.09 -21.74 1.34
N ILE A 216 -21.99 -21.39 2.00
CA ILE A 216 -21.49 -20.04 2.21
C ILE A 216 -20.17 -19.88 1.48
N GLY A 217 -20.08 -18.90 0.59
CA GLY A 217 -18.83 -18.46 -0.03
C GLY A 217 -18.01 -17.65 0.98
N TYR A 218 -16.90 -18.21 1.45
CA TYR A 218 -15.93 -17.47 2.26
C TYR A 218 -14.87 -16.88 1.37
N LEU A 219 -14.73 -15.56 1.44
CA LEU A 219 -13.76 -14.77 0.70
C LEU A 219 -12.90 -13.98 1.68
N ARG A 220 -11.59 -14.13 1.63
CA ARG A 220 -10.68 -13.29 2.40
C ARG A 220 -9.83 -12.46 1.45
N LEU A 221 -9.97 -11.16 1.52
CA LEU A 221 -9.16 -10.20 0.79
C LEU A 221 -8.08 -9.64 1.71
N THR A 222 -6.81 -9.89 1.40
CA THR A 222 -5.69 -9.54 2.28
C THR A 222 -5.10 -8.17 1.99
N GLN A 223 -5.30 -7.66 0.75
CA GLN A 223 -4.78 -6.37 0.31
C GLN A 223 -5.50 -5.87 -0.93
N PHE A 224 -5.58 -4.56 -1.13
CA PHE A 224 -6.09 -3.94 -2.35
C PHE A 224 -4.95 -3.58 -3.30
N ASN A 225 -4.35 -4.58 -3.92
CA ASN A 225 -3.41 -4.40 -5.04
C ASN A 225 -4.15 -4.30 -6.38
N ALA A 226 -3.41 -4.15 -7.50
CA ALA A 226 -4.03 -4.02 -8.82
C ALA A 226 -4.81 -5.26 -9.27
N ASN A 227 -4.50 -6.46 -8.74
CA ASN A 227 -5.18 -7.71 -9.07
C ASN A 227 -6.44 -7.95 -8.23
N ALA A 228 -6.64 -7.21 -7.13
CA ALA A 228 -7.67 -7.49 -6.12
C ALA A 228 -9.09 -7.59 -6.70
N SER A 229 -9.45 -6.67 -7.58
CA SER A 229 -10.80 -6.65 -8.19
C SER A 229 -11.01 -7.85 -9.11
N MET A 230 -10.06 -8.17 -9.98
CA MET A 230 -10.14 -9.28 -10.91
C MET A 230 -10.18 -10.63 -10.18
N GLU A 231 -9.27 -10.82 -9.22
CA GLU A 231 -9.19 -12.06 -8.44
C GLU A 231 -10.43 -12.30 -7.60
N LEU A 232 -11.01 -11.22 -7.02
CA LEU A 232 -12.26 -11.34 -6.27
C LEU A 232 -13.44 -11.69 -7.18
N ALA A 233 -13.53 -11.10 -8.37
CA ALA A 233 -14.57 -11.44 -9.36
C ALA A 233 -14.49 -12.91 -9.79
N HIS A 234 -13.27 -13.40 -10.03
CA HIS A 234 -13.05 -14.83 -10.37
C HIS A 234 -13.48 -15.73 -9.20
N ALA A 235 -13.15 -15.35 -7.96
CA ALA A 235 -13.51 -16.11 -6.77
C ALA A 235 -15.04 -16.16 -6.58
N ILE A 236 -15.73 -15.01 -6.67
CA ILE A 236 -17.21 -14.96 -6.61
C ILE A 236 -17.82 -15.85 -7.68
N SER A 237 -17.43 -15.68 -8.95
CA SER A 237 -17.97 -16.50 -10.05
C SER A 237 -17.72 -18.00 -9.87
N SER A 238 -16.56 -18.38 -9.31
CA SER A 238 -16.27 -19.78 -9.00
C SER A 238 -17.18 -20.33 -7.88
N LEU A 239 -17.42 -19.53 -6.84
CA LEU A 239 -18.28 -19.91 -5.71
C LEU A 239 -19.75 -19.98 -6.11
N GLU A 240 -20.24 -19.07 -6.96
CA GLU A 240 -21.58 -19.14 -7.56
C GLU A 240 -21.79 -20.47 -8.29
N LYS A 241 -20.84 -20.87 -9.15
CA LYS A 241 -20.89 -22.15 -9.89
C LYS A 241 -20.88 -23.37 -8.94
N LYS A 242 -20.33 -23.23 -7.74
CA LYS A 242 -20.34 -24.27 -6.72
C LYS A 242 -21.58 -24.22 -5.82
N GLY A 243 -22.50 -23.28 -6.07
CA GLY A 243 -23.79 -23.16 -5.40
C GLY A 243 -23.73 -22.36 -4.08
N ALA A 244 -22.80 -21.43 -3.93
CA ALA A 244 -22.82 -20.48 -2.82
C ALA A 244 -24.17 -19.73 -2.81
N ALA A 245 -24.79 -19.61 -1.65
CA ALA A 245 -26.10 -18.94 -1.44
C ALA A 245 -26.01 -17.73 -0.51
N ALA A 246 -24.84 -17.47 0.04
CA ALA A 246 -24.51 -16.32 0.87
C ALA A 246 -23.00 -16.13 0.92
N TYR A 247 -22.52 -14.97 1.34
CA TYR A 247 -21.10 -14.64 1.36
C TYR A 247 -20.63 -14.08 2.69
N ILE A 248 -19.41 -14.44 3.08
CA ILE A 248 -18.63 -13.76 4.12
C ILE A 248 -17.37 -13.18 3.45
N LEU A 249 -17.23 -11.86 3.48
CA LEU A 249 -16.03 -11.15 3.02
C LEU A 249 -15.17 -10.76 4.23
N ASP A 250 -14.02 -11.41 4.40
CA ASP A 250 -13.10 -11.17 5.51
C ASP A 250 -12.06 -10.11 5.14
N LEU A 251 -12.20 -8.92 5.74
CA LEU A 251 -11.28 -7.79 5.62
C LEU A 251 -10.42 -7.59 6.87
N ARG A 252 -10.45 -8.52 7.81
CA ARG A 252 -9.64 -8.42 9.03
C ARG A 252 -8.15 -8.40 8.72
N ASN A 253 -7.44 -7.47 9.35
CA ASN A 253 -6.00 -7.22 9.13
C ASN A 253 -5.65 -6.85 7.67
N ASN A 254 -6.61 -6.35 6.89
CA ASN A 254 -6.35 -5.80 5.56
C ASN A 254 -6.06 -4.30 5.68
N PRO A 255 -4.80 -3.84 5.47
CA PRO A 255 -4.42 -2.44 5.65
C PRO A 255 -4.92 -1.51 4.53
N GLY A 256 -5.67 -2.05 3.56
CA GLY A 256 -6.11 -1.35 2.36
C GLY A 256 -5.15 -1.54 1.18
N GLY A 257 -4.90 -0.47 0.48
CA GLY A 257 -4.08 -0.44 -0.73
C GLY A 257 -4.57 0.64 -1.70
N LEU A 258 -4.71 0.28 -2.98
CA LEU A 258 -5.15 1.19 -4.02
C LEU A 258 -6.62 1.60 -3.83
N LEU A 259 -6.88 2.91 -3.82
CA LEU A 259 -8.24 3.46 -3.78
C LEU A 259 -9.11 2.91 -4.92
N GLN A 260 -8.57 2.89 -6.15
CA GLN A 260 -9.28 2.39 -7.31
C GLN A 260 -9.69 0.92 -7.15
N ALA A 261 -8.81 0.08 -6.60
CA ALA A 261 -9.15 -1.33 -6.34
C ALA A 261 -10.29 -1.47 -5.32
N GLY A 262 -10.32 -0.62 -4.28
CA GLY A 262 -11.45 -0.59 -3.33
C GLY A 262 -12.77 -0.22 -3.98
N ILE A 263 -12.76 0.77 -4.88
CA ILE A 263 -13.94 1.20 -5.64
C ILE A 263 -14.42 0.09 -6.57
N GLU A 264 -13.51 -0.53 -7.33
CA GLU A 264 -13.86 -1.63 -8.25
C GLU A 264 -14.42 -2.85 -7.52
N VAL A 265 -13.85 -3.19 -6.35
CA VAL A 265 -14.39 -4.26 -5.51
C VAL A 265 -15.78 -3.90 -4.98
N ALA A 266 -16.03 -2.64 -4.56
CA ALA A 266 -17.36 -2.21 -4.12
C ALA A 266 -18.41 -2.32 -5.24
N ARG A 267 -18.04 -2.02 -6.49
CA ARG A 267 -18.91 -2.18 -7.68
C ARG A 267 -19.35 -3.61 -7.93
N GLN A 268 -18.58 -4.60 -7.50
CA GLN A 268 -18.96 -6.02 -7.62
C GLN A 268 -20.11 -6.43 -6.69
N TRP A 269 -20.40 -5.61 -5.68
CA TRP A 269 -21.44 -5.87 -4.69
C TRP A 269 -22.60 -4.87 -4.75
N LEU A 270 -22.44 -3.73 -5.45
CA LEU A 270 -23.42 -2.64 -5.50
C LEU A 270 -23.90 -2.40 -6.92
N ASN A 271 -25.21 -2.46 -7.16
CA ASN A 271 -25.81 -2.05 -8.43
C ASN A 271 -26.05 -0.53 -8.49
N SER A 272 -26.28 0.13 -7.37
CA SER A 272 -26.54 1.57 -7.29
C SER A 272 -26.01 2.17 -5.99
N GLY A 273 -25.95 3.49 -5.93
CA GLY A 273 -25.53 4.24 -4.75
C GLY A 273 -24.09 4.73 -4.80
N THR A 274 -23.78 5.65 -3.92
CA THR A 274 -22.44 6.20 -3.77
C THR A 274 -21.54 5.21 -3.04
N ILE A 275 -20.29 5.13 -3.47
CA ILE A 275 -19.25 4.31 -2.82
C ILE A 275 -18.45 5.17 -1.84
N VAL A 276 -17.96 6.33 -2.28
CA VAL A 276 -17.11 7.22 -1.48
C VAL A 276 -17.13 8.64 -2.03
N TYR A 277 -17.08 9.63 -1.15
CA TYR A 277 -16.77 11.01 -1.48
C TYR A 277 -15.29 11.30 -1.21
N THR A 278 -14.68 12.16 -2.05
CA THR A 278 -13.31 12.64 -1.87
C THR A 278 -13.31 14.15 -1.66
N VAL A 279 -12.59 14.60 -0.64
CA VAL A 279 -12.51 16.01 -0.23
C VAL A 279 -11.05 16.40 -0.14
N ASN A 280 -10.60 17.29 -1.01
CA ASN A 280 -9.25 17.87 -0.95
C ASN A 280 -9.30 19.27 -0.31
N ARG A 281 -8.19 20.00 -0.36
CA ARG A 281 -8.11 21.36 0.21
C ARG A 281 -9.03 22.39 -0.48
N GLN A 282 -9.50 22.14 -1.71
CA GLN A 282 -10.48 22.99 -2.40
C GLN A 282 -11.95 22.59 -2.08
N GLY A 283 -12.17 21.61 -1.24
CA GLY A 283 -13.48 21.09 -0.87
C GLY A 283 -13.84 19.78 -1.57
N LEU A 284 -15.12 19.44 -1.62
CA LEU A 284 -15.62 18.23 -2.26
C LEU A 284 -15.22 18.19 -3.74
N GLN A 285 -14.44 17.18 -4.15
CA GLN A 285 -13.96 17.04 -5.53
C GLN A 285 -14.83 16.14 -6.38
N GLY A 286 -15.55 15.22 -5.78
CA GLY A 286 -16.41 14.29 -6.48
C GLY A 286 -16.75 13.08 -5.63
N ASN A 287 -17.57 12.23 -6.24
CA ASN A 287 -17.94 10.94 -5.69
C ASN A 287 -17.65 9.83 -6.68
N PHE A 288 -17.49 8.64 -6.16
CA PHE A 288 -17.48 7.42 -6.93
C PHE A 288 -18.77 6.65 -6.66
N GLU A 289 -19.39 6.14 -7.72
CA GLU A 289 -20.69 5.48 -7.67
C GLU A 289 -20.60 4.04 -8.17
N ALA A 290 -21.58 3.25 -7.78
CA ALA A 290 -21.84 1.94 -8.34
C ALA A 290 -22.16 2.07 -9.84
N ALA A 291 -21.88 1.01 -10.61
CA ALA A 291 -22.00 1.01 -12.07
C ALA A 291 -23.07 0.06 -12.62
N GLY A 292 -23.91 -0.54 -11.74
CA GLY A 292 -24.93 -1.50 -12.16
C GLY A 292 -24.37 -2.85 -12.62
N VAL A 293 -23.21 -3.25 -12.08
CA VAL A 293 -22.49 -4.47 -12.50
C VAL A 293 -22.20 -5.41 -11.31
N ALA A 294 -23.04 -5.37 -10.28
CA ALA A 294 -22.91 -6.31 -9.16
C ALA A 294 -22.93 -7.75 -9.66
N LEU A 295 -22.01 -8.57 -9.13
CA LEU A 295 -21.88 -9.96 -9.54
C LEU A 295 -22.88 -10.87 -8.86
N THR A 296 -23.35 -10.50 -7.67
CA THR A 296 -24.35 -11.22 -6.89
C THR A 296 -25.14 -10.27 -5.99
N GLU A 297 -26.40 -10.62 -5.72
CA GLU A 297 -27.27 -9.95 -4.75
C GLU A 297 -27.48 -10.83 -3.49
N ASP A 298 -26.84 -11.97 -3.43
CA ASP A 298 -26.94 -12.87 -2.28
C ASP A 298 -26.53 -12.21 -0.97
N PRO A 299 -27.05 -12.65 0.18
CA PRO A 299 -26.72 -12.11 1.48
C PRO A 299 -25.20 -12.02 1.72
N LEU A 300 -24.74 -10.90 2.24
CA LEU A 300 -23.32 -10.60 2.48
C LEU A 300 -23.10 -10.10 3.90
N VAL A 301 -22.14 -10.70 4.59
CA VAL A 301 -21.57 -10.18 5.85
C VAL A 301 -20.09 -9.87 5.65
N ILE A 302 -19.61 -8.78 6.24
CA ILE A 302 -18.21 -8.37 6.20
C ILE A 302 -17.59 -8.50 7.59
N LEU A 303 -16.46 -9.20 7.68
CA LEU A 303 -15.66 -9.27 8.90
C LEU A 303 -14.63 -8.13 8.91
N VAL A 304 -14.61 -7.37 10.00
CA VAL A 304 -13.69 -6.23 10.19
C VAL A 304 -13.05 -6.26 11.57
N ASN A 305 -11.86 -5.66 11.69
CA ASN A 305 -11.19 -5.46 12.97
C ASN A 305 -10.31 -4.20 12.95
N GLN A 306 -9.58 -3.95 14.04
CA GLN A 306 -8.68 -2.80 14.19
C GLN A 306 -7.54 -2.74 13.15
N GLY A 307 -7.25 -3.84 12.45
CA GLY A 307 -6.29 -3.90 11.34
C GLY A 307 -6.93 -3.64 9.96
N THR A 308 -8.26 -3.45 9.90
CA THR A 308 -8.97 -3.07 8.67
C THR A 308 -8.82 -1.57 8.44
N ALA A 309 -8.16 -1.13 7.36
CA ALA A 309 -7.80 0.28 7.17
C ALA A 309 -7.95 0.77 5.71
N SER A 310 -8.13 2.10 5.52
CA SER A 310 -8.05 2.78 4.23
C SER A 310 -9.04 2.23 3.19
N ALA A 311 -8.59 1.69 2.04
CA ALA A 311 -9.47 1.12 1.00
C ALA A 311 -10.42 0.04 1.53
N SER A 312 -10.02 -0.72 2.57
CA SER A 312 -10.90 -1.66 3.27
C SER A 312 -12.04 -0.95 4.00
N GLU A 313 -11.76 0.23 4.57
CA GLU A 313 -12.78 1.04 5.24
C GLU A 313 -13.72 1.71 4.24
N ILE A 314 -13.20 2.11 3.07
CA ILE A 314 -14.02 2.60 1.96
C ILE A 314 -15.03 1.53 1.54
N LEU A 315 -14.55 0.30 1.29
CA LEU A 315 -15.42 -0.83 0.91
C LEU A 315 -16.44 -1.14 2.01
N ALA A 316 -15.99 -1.31 3.25
CA ALA A 316 -16.86 -1.63 4.39
C ALA A 316 -17.91 -0.54 4.61
N GLY A 317 -17.52 0.74 4.60
CA GLY A 317 -18.41 1.87 4.76
C GLY A 317 -19.41 2.02 3.61
N ALA A 318 -18.96 1.79 2.37
CA ALA A 318 -19.84 1.80 1.20
C ALA A 318 -20.93 0.74 1.30
N LEU A 319 -20.57 -0.49 1.65
CA LEU A 319 -21.53 -1.59 1.71
C LEU A 319 -22.46 -1.49 2.93
N GLN A 320 -21.97 -0.97 4.05
CA GLN A 320 -22.78 -0.69 5.23
C GLN A 320 -23.79 0.43 4.97
N ASP A 321 -23.33 1.58 4.49
CA ASP A 321 -24.17 2.78 4.29
C ASP A 321 -25.24 2.60 3.22
N ASN A 322 -24.97 1.77 2.19
CA ASN A 322 -25.97 1.38 1.18
C ASN A 322 -26.87 0.22 1.64
N GLY A 323 -26.72 -0.30 2.85
CA GLY A 323 -27.52 -1.42 3.37
C GLY A 323 -27.28 -2.75 2.66
N ARG A 324 -26.15 -2.88 1.93
CA ARG A 324 -25.80 -4.12 1.19
C ARG A 324 -25.25 -5.22 2.06
N ALA A 325 -24.55 -4.88 3.14
CA ALA A 325 -23.93 -5.83 4.04
C ALA A 325 -23.97 -5.36 5.48
N GLN A 326 -24.05 -6.34 6.40
CA GLN A 326 -23.81 -6.11 7.82
C GLN A 326 -22.33 -6.32 8.14
N LEU A 327 -21.76 -5.45 8.98
CA LEU A 327 -20.41 -5.56 9.46
C LEU A 327 -20.37 -6.27 10.81
N VAL A 328 -19.50 -7.27 10.96
CA VAL A 328 -19.31 -8.05 12.19
C VAL A 328 -17.84 -7.97 12.61
N GLY A 329 -17.58 -7.75 13.90
CA GLY A 329 -16.21 -7.72 14.44
C GLY A 329 -15.94 -6.53 15.32
N GLU A 330 -14.84 -5.82 15.10
CA GLU A 330 -14.40 -4.67 15.89
C GLU A 330 -14.31 -3.40 15.04
N THR A 331 -14.35 -2.24 15.72
CA THR A 331 -14.15 -0.93 15.03
C THR A 331 -12.85 -0.94 14.24
N THR A 332 -12.91 -0.43 13.02
CA THR A 332 -11.78 -0.38 12.09
C THR A 332 -10.73 0.67 12.51
N PHE A 333 -9.63 0.75 11.79
CA PHE A 333 -8.47 1.56 12.15
C PHE A 333 -8.73 3.08 12.18
N GLY A 334 -9.52 3.60 11.25
CA GLY A 334 -9.77 5.04 11.12
C GLY A 334 -8.74 5.78 10.26
N LYS A 335 -8.34 5.22 9.12
CA LYS A 335 -7.49 5.91 8.14
C LYS A 335 -8.33 6.55 7.06
N GLY A 336 -8.91 7.73 7.35
CA GLY A 336 -9.76 8.50 6.44
C GLY A 336 -8.99 9.39 5.44
N LEU A 337 -7.70 9.18 5.23
CA LEU A 337 -6.83 10.03 4.43
C LEU A 337 -6.33 9.31 3.17
N ILE A 338 -6.25 10.05 2.06
CA ILE A 338 -5.78 9.59 0.75
C ILE A 338 -4.38 10.14 0.53
N GLN A 339 -3.42 9.26 0.19
CA GLN A 339 -2.08 9.63 -0.19
C GLN A 339 -1.88 9.47 -1.70
N SER A 340 -1.18 10.43 -2.32
CA SER A 340 -0.53 10.23 -3.61
C SER A 340 0.94 9.88 -3.42
N LEU A 341 1.42 9.01 -4.29
CA LEU A 341 2.82 8.61 -4.35
C LEU A 341 3.51 9.39 -5.47
N PHE A 342 4.66 9.94 -5.15
CA PHE A 342 5.51 10.67 -6.10
C PHE A 342 6.88 9.99 -6.12
N GLU A 343 7.36 9.64 -7.31
CA GLU A 343 8.73 9.22 -7.52
C GLU A 343 9.64 10.45 -7.52
N LEU A 344 10.77 10.35 -6.86
CA LEU A 344 11.75 11.42 -6.76
C LEU A 344 12.94 11.16 -7.69
N SER A 345 13.70 12.22 -7.94
CA SER A 345 14.76 12.23 -8.95
C SER A 345 15.93 11.25 -8.69
N ASP A 346 16.05 10.73 -7.47
CA ASP A 346 17.06 9.74 -7.05
C ASP A 346 16.51 8.31 -6.97
N GLY A 347 15.25 8.06 -7.38
CA GLY A 347 14.57 6.77 -7.27
C GLY A 347 13.94 6.49 -5.90
N SER A 348 14.05 7.42 -4.95
CA SER A 348 13.28 7.40 -3.71
C SER A 348 11.82 7.82 -3.97
N GLY A 349 10.96 7.74 -2.96
CA GLY A 349 9.56 8.07 -3.08
C GLY A 349 9.05 9.00 -1.99
N LEU A 350 7.95 9.68 -2.29
CA LEU A 350 7.26 10.54 -1.35
C LEU A 350 5.75 10.21 -1.35
N ALA A 351 5.23 9.79 -0.21
CA ALA A 351 3.79 9.72 0.01
C ALA A 351 3.33 11.05 0.60
N VAL A 352 2.30 11.67 0.02
CA VAL A 352 1.73 12.94 0.48
C VAL A 352 0.24 12.79 0.66
N THR A 353 -0.29 13.18 1.81
CA THR A 353 -1.73 13.28 2.04
C THR A 353 -2.31 14.43 1.22
N ILE A 354 -3.17 14.09 0.25
CA ILE A 354 -3.75 15.05 -0.70
C ILE A 354 -5.23 15.29 -0.51
N ALA A 355 -5.92 14.35 0.12
CA ALA A 355 -7.37 14.40 0.32
C ALA A 355 -7.78 13.55 1.52
N LYS A 356 -9.00 13.73 1.98
CA LYS A 356 -9.72 12.80 2.84
C LYS A 356 -10.87 12.18 2.09
N TYR A 357 -11.42 11.09 2.60
CA TYR A 357 -12.63 10.50 2.09
C TYR A 357 -13.73 10.47 3.15
N GLU A 358 -14.96 10.53 2.69
CA GLU A 358 -16.17 10.41 3.50
C GLU A 358 -17.00 9.23 2.97
N THR A 359 -17.66 8.52 3.86
CA THR A 359 -18.57 7.43 3.49
C THR A 359 -19.79 7.97 2.74
N PRO A 360 -20.64 7.13 2.13
CA PRO A 360 -21.88 7.59 1.46
C PRO A 360 -22.75 8.49 2.34
N ASN A 361 -22.79 8.25 3.63
CA ASN A 361 -23.53 9.08 4.60
C ASN A 361 -22.71 10.26 5.14
N HIS A 362 -21.65 10.69 4.43
CA HIS A 362 -20.78 11.81 4.78
C HIS A 362 -20.12 11.68 6.17
N ARG A 363 -19.87 10.45 6.63
CA ARG A 363 -19.12 10.22 7.88
C ARG A 363 -17.63 10.39 7.61
N ASP A 364 -17.00 11.30 8.34
CA ASP A 364 -15.53 11.36 8.42
C ASP A 364 -15.05 10.26 9.38
N ILE A 365 -14.35 9.28 8.86
CA ILE A 365 -13.87 8.13 9.65
C ILE A 365 -12.45 8.33 10.17
N ASN A 366 -11.80 9.45 9.83
CA ASN A 366 -10.41 9.68 10.22
C ASN A 366 -10.26 9.67 11.75
N LYS A 367 -9.41 8.82 12.27
CA LYS A 367 -9.20 8.52 13.69
C LYS A 367 -10.41 7.89 14.43
N LEU A 368 -11.55 7.72 13.78
CA LEU A 368 -12.76 7.16 14.38
C LEU A 368 -13.03 5.73 13.95
N GLY A 369 -12.67 5.39 12.71
CA GLY A 369 -12.98 4.12 12.10
C GLY A 369 -14.47 3.93 11.78
N ILE A 370 -14.79 2.74 11.28
CA ILE A 370 -16.16 2.31 11.03
C ILE A 370 -16.57 1.35 12.13
N LYS A 371 -17.68 1.65 12.80
CA LYS A 371 -18.24 0.79 13.84
C LYS A 371 -19.03 -0.34 13.17
N PRO A 372 -18.77 -1.61 13.50
CA PRO A 372 -19.57 -2.73 12.99
C PRO A 372 -20.98 -2.73 13.56
N ASP A 373 -21.92 -3.34 12.81
CA ASP A 373 -23.32 -3.51 13.23
C ASP A 373 -23.43 -4.51 14.38
N LYS A 374 -22.62 -5.58 14.34
CA LYS A 374 -22.50 -6.56 15.42
C LYS A 374 -21.09 -6.57 15.99
N ILE A 375 -20.91 -6.02 17.18
CA ILE A 375 -19.59 -5.96 17.85
C ILE A 375 -19.28 -7.32 18.46
N ILE A 376 -18.16 -7.91 18.04
CA ILE A 376 -17.64 -9.18 18.58
C ILE A 376 -16.14 -8.97 18.82
N THR A 377 -15.76 -8.86 20.08
CA THR A 377 -14.36 -8.82 20.49
C THR A 377 -13.78 -10.23 20.44
N GLN A 378 -12.56 -10.37 19.96
CA GLN A 378 -11.89 -11.66 19.86
C GLN A 378 -10.42 -11.54 20.23
N GLU A 379 -9.94 -12.48 21.06
CA GLU A 379 -8.51 -12.65 21.31
C GLU A 379 -7.79 -13.02 20.00
N PRO A 380 -6.50 -12.68 19.86
CA PRO A 380 -5.74 -13.01 18.66
C PRO A 380 -5.77 -14.51 18.35
N ILE A 381 -6.15 -14.85 17.13
CA ILE A 381 -6.19 -16.22 16.63
C ILE A 381 -5.07 -16.46 15.62
N THR A 382 -4.61 -17.70 15.53
CA THR A 382 -3.64 -18.10 14.52
C THR A 382 -4.27 -18.15 13.12
N ARG A 383 -3.45 -18.10 12.07
CA ARG A 383 -3.92 -18.21 10.68
C ARG A 383 -4.72 -19.50 10.45
N GLN A 384 -4.37 -20.60 11.13
CA GLN A 384 -5.07 -21.89 11.00
C GLN A 384 -6.44 -21.90 11.66
N GLN A 385 -6.68 -21.04 12.64
CA GLN A 385 -7.96 -20.93 13.33
C GLN A 385 -8.98 -20.03 12.61
N ILE A 386 -8.52 -19.25 11.63
CA ILE A 386 -9.40 -18.32 10.88
C ILE A 386 -10.49 -19.12 10.15
N GLY A 387 -11.76 -18.75 10.43
CA GLY A 387 -12.93 -19.39 9.84
C GLY A 387 -13.22 -20.80 10.36
N THR A 388 -12.69 -21.17 11.51
CA THR A 388 -13.02 -22.42 12.25
C THR A 388 -13.97 -22.12 13.40
N GLU A 389 -14.31 -23.13 14.20
CA GLU A 389 -15.10 -22.98 15.43
C GLU A 389 -14.42 -22.08 16.47
N ALA A 390 -13.10 -21.98 16.46
CA ALA A 390 -12.33 -21.08 17.32
C ALA A 390 -12.41 -19.61 16.92
N ASP A 391 -12.93 -19.29 15.72
CA ASP A 391 -13.12 -17.95 15.21
C ASP A 391 -14.51 -17.42 15.54
N GLY A 392 -14.65 -16.81 16.71
CA GLY A 392 -15.94 -16.31 17.21
C GLY A 392 -16.56 -15.23 16.31
N GLN A 393 -15.74 -14.41 15.63
CA GLN A 393 -16.25 -13.41 14.68
C GLN A 393 -16.82 -14.09 13.42
N TYR A 394 -16.14 -15.12 12.92
CA TYR A 394 -16.65 -15.92 11.81
C TYR A 394 -17.96 -16.64 12.18
N GLN A 395 -18.04 -17.26 13.36
CA GLN A 395 -19.26 -17.91 13.83
C GLN A 395 -20.43 -16.92 13.94
N ALA A 396 -20.16 -15.71 14.45
CA ALA A 396 -21.14 -14.64 14.52
C ALA A 396 -21.63 -14.15 13.15
N ALA A 397 -20.76 -14.17 12.13
CA ALA A 397 -21.13 -13.86 10.75
C ALA A 397 -22.02 -14.94 10.14
N VAL A 398 -21.69 -16.22 10.36
CA VAL A 398 -22.54 -17.36 9.94
C VAL A 398 -23.93 -17.28 10.60
N GLU A 399 -23.99 -16.93 11.90
CA GLU A 399 -25.27 -16.75 12.61
C GLU A 399 -26.14 -15.63 12.00
N VAL A 400 -25.53 -14.50 11.61
CA VAL A 400 -26.24 -13.39 10.94
C VAL A 400 -26.81 -13.88 9.62
N LEU A 401 -26.00 -14.49 8.75
CA LEU A 401 -26.44 -14.99 7.45
C LEU A 401 -27.56 -16.03 7.56
N THR A 402 -27.49 -16.94 8.53
CA THR A 402 -28.48 -18.01 8.67
C THR A 402 -29.83 -17.49 9.18
N LYS A 403 -29.86 -16.43 9.99
CA LYS A 403 -31.10 -15.76 10.40
C LYS A 403 -31.78 -15.06 9.23
N ASP A 404 -31.03 -14.38 8.40
CA ASP A 404 -31.55 -13.64 7.23
C ASP A 404 -32.11 -14.61 6.17
N LEU A 405 -31.45 -15.74 5.94
CA LEU A 405 -31.90 -16.76 4.99
C LEU A 405 -33.22 -17.45 5.41
N VAL A 406 -33.45 -17.65 6.73
CA VAL A 406 -34.73 -18.22 7.24
C VAL A 406 -35.88 -17.27 6.98
N VAL A 407 -35.67 -15.93 7.04
CA VAL A 407 -36.71 -14.92 6.79
C VAL A 407 -37.08 -14.87 5.31
N VAL A 408 -36.13 -15.04 4.40
CA VAL A 408 -36.39 -15.04 2.94
C VAL A 408 -37.10 -16.32 2.47
N GLY A 409 -36.83 -17.47 3.08
CA GLY A 409 -37.46 -18.75 2.73
C GLY A 409 -38.91 -18.92 3.23
N THR A 410 -39.44 -17.94 3.99
CA THR A 410 -40.82 -17.95 4.51
C THR A 410 -41.78 -16.98 3.80
N ARG A 411 -41.36 -16.41 2.66
CA ARG A 411 -42.21 -15.55 1.80
C ARG A 411 -42.64 -16.24 0.52
#